data_1227491642e8d0264b0185fefdea376d
#
_entry.id   1227491642e8d0264b0185fefdea376d
#
_cell.length_a   1.000
_cell.length_b   1.000
_cell.length_c   1.000
_cell.angle_alpha   90.00
_cell.angle_beta   90.00
_cell.angle_gamma   90.00
#
_symmetry.space_group_name_H-M   'P 1'
#
loop_
_entity.id
_entity.type
_entity.pdbx_description
1 polymer ?
#
loop_
_entity_poly.entity_id
_entity_poly.type
_entity_poly.pdbx_seq_one_letter_code
_entity_poly.pdbx_strand_id
1 'polypeptide(L)'
;MNKYIWLFLAAQFVGTILVWLQVNGQLIWKPFHDNMLLLSLFGIPISILFMKSTQWGYEGFDDKLWPLRLVGFAVGTFVFTIMTGHFMKEIPDPKTFVCLGLAFIIISIQLFVK
;
A
#
# COMPACT_ATOMS: atom_id res chain seq x y z
N MET A 1 14.34 12.32 -9.94
CA MET A 1 13.95 11.01 -9.43
C MET A 1 13.96 9.99 -10.57
N ASN A 2 14.40 8.78 -10.28
CA ASN A 2 14.51 7.69 -11.26
C ASN A 2 13.11 7.20 -11.65
N LYS A 3 12.95 6.80 -12.93
CA LYS A 3 11.66 6.25 -13.39
C LYS A 3 11.24 4.99 -12.61
N TYR A 4 12.21 4.22 -12.12
CA TYR A 4 11.91 3.02 -11.33
C TYR A 4 11.26 3.35 -10.00
N ILE A 5 11.57 4.50 -9.41
CA ILE A 5 10.91 4.95 -8.19
C ILE A 5 9.43 5.22 -8.47
N TRP A 6 9.11 5.86 -9.60
CA TRP A 6 7.72 6.10 -9.98
C TRP A 6 6.95 4.82 -10.24
N LEU A 7 7.59 3.85 -10.92
CA LEU A 7 6.99 2.54 -11.15
C LEU A 7 6.75 1.82 -9.81
N PHE A 8 7.71 1.87 -8.91
CA PHE A 8 7.57 1.29 -7.58
C PHE A 8 6.40 1.91 -6.82
N LEU A 9 6.32 3.25 -6.78
CA LEU A 9 5.23 3.92 -6.09
C LEU A 9 3.87 3.59 -6.69
N ALA A 10 3.76 3.61 -8.03
CA ALA A 10 2.51 3.28 -8.69
C ALA A 10 2.08 1.85 -8.37
N ALA A 11 3.01 0.90 -8.41
CA ALA A 11 2.71 -0.49 -8.08
C ALA A 11 2.32 -0.65 -6.61
N GLN A 12 2.97 0.08 -5.70
CA GLN A 12 2.61 0.04 -4.29
C GLN A 12 1.21 0.57 -4.05
N PHE A 13 0.84 1.69 -4.67
CA PHE A 13 -0.51 2.22 -4.53
C PHE A 13 -1.56 1.27 -5.07
N VAL A 14 -1.38 0.78 -6.29
CA VAL A 14 -2.33 -0.16 -6.90
C VAL A 14 -2.42 -1.44 -6.09
N GLY A 15 -1.27 -2.01 -5.73
CA GLY A 15 -1.23 -3.26 -4.96
C GLY A 15 -1.89 -3.11 -3.60
N THR A 16 -1.66 -2.00 -2.92
CA THR A 16 -2.26 -1.76 -1.60
C THR A 16 -3.77 -1.59 -1.70
N ILE A 17 -4.28 -0.91 -2.74
CA ILE A 17 -5.71 -0.81 -2.98
C ILE A 17 -6.31 -2.20 -3.18
N LEU A 18 -5.67 -3.04 -3.99
CA LEU A 18 -6.14 -4.40 -4.25
C LEU A 18 -6.12 -5.24 -2.98
N VAL A 19 -5.06 -5.13 -2.17
CA VAL A 19 -4.99 -5.86 -0.89
C VAL A 19 -6.10 -5.39 0.05
N TRP A 20 -6.36 -4.08 0.12
CA TRP A 20 -7.44 -3.58 0.95
C TRP A 20 -8.78 -4.18 0.54
N LEU A 21 -9.05 -4.21 -0.76
CA LEU A 21 -10.29 -4.81 -1.27
C LEU A 21 -10.34 -6.30 -0.98
N GLN A 22 -9.24 -7.02 -1.13
CA GLN A 22 -9.17 -8.44 -0.85
C GLN A 22 -9.44 -8.75 0.61
N VAL A 23 -8.81 -8.01 1.52
CA VAL A 23 -8.88 -8.30 2.96
C VAL A 23 -10.16 -7.74 3.58
N ASN A 24 -10.53 -6.52 3.22
CA ASN A 24 -11.61 -5.80 3.86
C ASN A 24 -12.92 -5.79 3.06
N GLY A 25 -12.89 -6.21 1.80
CA GLY A 25 -14.10 -6.26 0.98
C GLY A 25 -15.16 -7.19 1.56
N GLN A 26 -14.74 -8.24 2.26
CA GLN A 26 -15.67 -9.17 2.92
C GLN A 26 -16.52 -8.48 3.99
N LEU A 27 -16.05 -7.38 4.54
CA LEU A 27 -16.77 -6.63 5.57
C LEU A 27 -17.84 -5.72 4.97
N ILE A 28 -17.73 -5.40 3.68
CA ILE A 28 -18.64 -4.47 2.99
C ILE A 28 -19.61 -5.22 2.10
N TRP A 29 -19.10 -6.20 1.35
CA TRP A 29 -19.90 -6.93 0.36
C TRP A 29 -20.09 -8.38 0.80
N LYS A 30 -21.35 -8.78 0.94
CA LYS A 30 -21.70 -10.13 1.38
C LYS A 30 -21.16 -11.23 0.44
N PRO A 31 -21.22 -11.08 -0.89
CA PRO A 31 -20.66 -12.12 -1.78
C PRO A 31 -19.18 -12.41 -1.50
N PHE A 32 -18.41 -11.41 -1.11
CA PHE A 32 -17.00 -11.61 -0.76
C PHE A 32 -16.85 -12.35 0.56
N HIS A 33 -17.72 -12.08 1.52
CA HIS A 33 -17.71 -12.80 2.80
C HIS A 33 -17.96 -14.30 2.61
N ASP A 34 -18.87 -14.64 1.72
CA ASP A 34 -19.25 -16.04 1.50
C ASP A 34 -18.28 -16.81 0.60
N ASN A 35 -17.36 -16.11 -0.08
CA ASN A 35 -16.45 -16.70 -1.06
C ASN A 35 -14.99 -16.39 -0.74
N MET A 36 -14.55 -16.70 0.48
CA MET A 36 -13.17 -16.42 0.91
C MET A 36 -12.11 -17.09 0.03
N LEU A 37 -12.39 -18.32 -0.43
CA LEU A 37 -11.45 -19.02 -1.30
C LEU A 37 -11.26 -18.27 -2.62
N LEU A 38 -12.35 -17.73 -3.17
CA LEU A 38 -12.26 -16.94 -4.40
C LEU A 38 -11.43 -15.68 -4.18
N LEU A 39 -11.64 -15.00 -3.05
CA LEU A 39 -10.82 -13.84 -2.70
C LEU A 39 -9.35 -14.19 -2.53
N SER A 40 -9.08 -15.36 -1.96
CA SER A 40 -7.69 -15.81 -1.79
C SER A 40 -6.98 -15.98 -3.13
N LEU A 41 -7.71 -16.35 -4.19
CA LEU A 41 -7.13 -16.48 -5.52
C LEU A 41 -6.66 -15.14 -6.08
N PHE A 42 -7.26 -14.03 -5.66
CA PHE A 42 -6.78 -12.71 -6.06
C PHE A 42 -5.40 -12.38 -5.48
N GLY A 43 -4.96 -13.11 -4.47
CA GLY A 43 -3.61 -12.94 -3.92
C GLY A 43 -2.50 -13.26 -4.91
N ILE A 44 -2.77 -14.14 -5.90
CA ILE A 44 -1.75 -14.51 -6.88
C ILE A 44 -1.33 -13.30 -7.74
N PRO A 45 -2.24 -12.60 -8.45
CA PRO A 45 -1.85 -11.41 -9.19
C PRO A 45 -1.34 -10.28 -8.29
N ILE A 46 -1.88 -10.14 -7.08
CA ILE A 46 -1.41 -9.14 -6.13
C ILE A 46 0.04 -9.42 -5.72
N SER A 47 0.37 -10.69 -5.44
CA SER A 47 1.73 -11.07 -5.11
C SER A 47 2.70 -10.78 -6.23
N ILE A 48 2.30 -11.07 -7.48
CA ILE A 48 3.13 -10.78 -8.65
C ILE A 48 3.39 -9.28 -8.75
N LEU A 49 2.36 -8.46 -8.53
CA LEU A 49 2.49 -7.01 -8.56
C LEU A 49 3.48 -6.51 -7.52
N PHE A 50 3.42 -7.04 -6.28
CA PHE A 50 4.36 -6.63 -5.24
C PHE A 50 5.78 -7.10 -5.52
N MET A 51 5.96 -8.28 -6.12
CA MET A 51 7.29 -8.72 -6.53
C MET A 51 7.88 -7.80 -7.60
N LYS A 52 7.07 -7.41 -8.59
CA LYS A 52 7.51 -6.45 -9.61
C LYS A 52 7.82 -5.09 -8.98
N SER A 53 6.97 -4.64 -8.07
CA SER A 53 7.19 -3.39 -7.35
C SER A 53 8.55 -3.42 -6.63
N THR A 54 8.86 -4.53 -5.98
CA THR A 54 10.15 -4.68 -5.28
C THR A 54 11.31 -4.62 -6.24
N GLN A 55 11.21 -5.26 -7.42
CA GLN A 55 12.25 -5.19 -8.43
C GLN A 55 12.50 -3.76 -8.89
N TRP A 56 11.43 -3.03 -9.19
CA TRP A 56 11.56 -1.64 -9.61
C TRP A 56 12.11 -0.74 -8.50
N GLY A 57 11.63 -0.95 -7.27
CA GLY A 57 12.12 -0.17 -6.14
C GLY A 57 13.59 -0.44 -5.82
N TYR A 58 14.00 -1.69 -5.92
CA TYR A 58 15.38 -2.06 -5.66
C TYR A 58 16.32 -1.32 -6.63
N GLU A 59 15.98 -1.28 -7.91
CA GLU A 59 16.74 -0.52 -8.89
C GLU A 59 16.65 0.99 -8.65
N GLY A 60 15.48 1.48 -8.26
CA GLY A 60 15.27 2.91 -8.05
C GLY A 60 15.99 3.47 -6.83
N PHE A 61 16.20 2.65 -5.81
CA PHE A 61 16.85 3.07 -4.56
C PHE A 61 18.29 2.54 -4.42
N ASP A 62 18.99 2.39 -5.55
CA ASP A 62 20.41 2.03 -5.58
C ASP A 62 20.70 0.70 -4.86
N ASP A 63 19.88 -0.31 -5.14
CA ASP A 63 20.02 -1.68 -4.63
C ASP A 63 19.92 -1.75 -3.10
N LYS A 64 18.99 -0.98 -2.52
CA LYS A 64 18.70 -1.00 -1.09
C LYS A 64 17.26 -1.41 -0.83
N LEU A 65 17.04 -2.27 0.16
CA LEU A 65 15.72 -2.76 0.50
C LEU A 65 15.03 -1.93 1.58
N TRP A 66 15.77 -1.28 2.47
CA TRP A 66 15.18 -0.52 3.56
C TRP A 66 14.22 0.59 3.08
N PRO A 67 14.60 1.40 2.06
CA PRO A 67 13.67 2.41 1.58
C PRO A 67 12.36 1.83 1.05
N LEU A 68 12.42 0.67 0.38
CA LEU A 68 11.23 0.00 -0.13
C LEU A 68 10.28 -0.35 1.00
N ARG A 69 10.81 -0.91 2.08
CA ARG A 69 9.99 -1.35 3.22
C ARG A 69 9.30 -0.15 3.87
N LEU A 70 10.05 0.90 4.12
CA LEU A 70 9.51 2.08 4.82
C LEU A 70 8.51 2.84 3.95
N VAL A 71 8.82 3.03 2.67
CA VAL A 71 7.89 3.69 1.75
C VAL A 71 6.63 2.84 1.56
N GLY A 72 6.79 1.53 1.42
CA GLY A 72 5.65 0.63 1.28
C GLY A 72 4.72 0.68 2.49
N PHE A 73 5.30 0.71 3.70
CA PHE A 73 4.52 0.85 4.93
C PHE A 73 3.73 2.15 4.93
N ALA A 74 4.38 3.27 4.59
CA ALA A 74 3.73 4.57 4.59
C ALA A 74 2.63 4.66 3.53
N VAL A 75 2.89 4.15 2.32
CA VAL A 75 1.90 4.09 1.25
C VAL A 75 0.71 3.25 1.69
N GLY A 76 0.97 2.09 2.32
CA GLY A 76 -0.09 1.22 2.83
C GLY A 76 -0.97 1.93 3.84
N THR A 77 -0.36 2.70 4.75
CA THR A 77 -1.11 3.46 5.75
C THR A 77 -2.01 4.51 5.10
N PHE A 78 -1.48 5.23 4.12
CA PHE A 78 -2.28 6.23 3.40
C PHE A 78 -3.45 5.61 2.67
N VAL A 79 -3.21 4.54 1.91
CA VAL A 79 -4.27 3.87 1.14
C VAL A 79 -5.31 3.30 2.10
N PHE A 80 -4.87 2.67 3.19
CA PHE A 80 -5.80 2.14 4.20
C PHE A 80 -6.72 3.25 4.73
N THR A 81 -6.15 4.40 5.05
CA THR A 81 -6.93 5.51 5.61
C THR A 81 -7.96 6.01 4.61
N ILE A 82 -7.57 6.22 3.35
CA ILE A 82 -8.47 6.71 2.31
C ILE A 82 -9.58 5.70 2.05
N MET A 83 -9.22 4.43 1.86
CA MET A 83 -10.20 3.39 1.55
C MET A 83 -11.15 3.15 2.72
N THR A 84 -10.62 3.07 3.93
CA THR A 84 -11.46 2.86 5.13
C THR A 84 -12.39 4.04 5.34
N GLY A 85 -11.91 5.26 5.18
CA GLY A 85 -12.75 6.44 5.33
C GLY A 85 -13.86 6.51 4.28
N HIS A 86 -13.55 6.09 3.05
CA HIS A 86 -14.53 6.12 1.96
C HIS A 86 -15.57 5.02 2.07
N PHE A 87 -15.14 3.77 2.26
CA PHE A 87 -16.03 2.61 2.22
C PHE A 87 -16.66 2.27 3.57
N MET A 88 -15.91 2.41 4.65
CA MET A 88 -16.39 2.09 6.00
C MET A 88 -16.89 3.31 6.75
N LYS A 89 -16.63 4.50 6.21
CA LYS A 89 -17.00 5.79 6.83
C LYS A 89 -16.41 5.97 8.22
N GLU A 90 -15.26 5.36 8.45
CA GLU A 90 -14.50 5.57 9.70
C GLU A 90 -13.59 6.77 9.54
N ILE A 91 -13.75 7.74 10.44
CA ILE A 91 -12.92 8.94 10.44
C ILE A 91 -11.76 8.72 11.41
N PRO A 92 -10.50 8.99 10.99
CA PRO A 92 -9.37 8.82 11.90
C PRO A 92 -9.50 9.73 13.13
N ASP A 93 -9.15 9.20 14.30
CA ASP A 93 -9.07 10.00 15.50
C ASP A 93 -7.77 10.84 15.50
N PRO A 94 -7.58 11.74 16.49
CA PRO A 94 -6.36 12.56 16.52
C PRO A 94 -5.07 11.75 16.53
N LYS A 95 -5.04 10.60 17.19
CA LYS A 95 -3.85 9.74 17.21
C LYS A 95 -3.53 9.23 15.81
N THR A 96 -4.56 8.85 15.05
CA THR A 96 -4.38 8.36 13.69
C THR A 96 -3.86 9.46 12.78
N PHE A 97 -4.34 10.69 12.95
CA PHE A 97 -3.82 11.81 12.16
C PHE A 97 -2.34 12.05 12.44
N VAL A 98 -1.90 11.91 13.69
CA VAL A 98 -0.47 12.03 14.01
C VAL A 98 0.33 10.94 13.31
N CYS A 99 -0.16 9.70 13.32
CA CYS A 99 0.50 8.59 12.63
C CYS A 99 0.57 8.82 11.13
N LEU A 100 -0.48 9.37 10.53
CA LEU A 100 -0.48 9.69 9.11
C LEU A 100 0.56 10.77 8.78
N GLY A 101 0.70 11.77 9.63
CA GLY A 101 1.74 12.77 9.49
C GLY A 101 3.13 12.16 9.52
N LEU A 102 3.37 11.24 10.44
CA LEU A 102 4.64 10.52 10.52
C LEU A 102 4.88 9.66 9.28
N ALA A 103 3.85 9.01 8.76
CA ALA A 103 3.96 8.24 7.53
C ALA A 103 4.35 9.15 6.35
N PHE A 104 3.77 10.33 6.27
CA PHE A 104 4.12 11.31 5.25
C PHE A 104 5.59 11.72 5.37
N ILE A 105 6.05 11.93 6.61
CA ILE A 105 7.46 12.26 6.87
C ILE A 105 8.37 11.12 6.42
N ILE A 106 7.98 9.86 6.68
CA ILE A 106 8.76 8.70 6.26
C ILE A 106 8.94 8.70 4.74
N ILE A 107 7.86 8.91 3.99
CA ILE A 107 7.94 8.96 2.53
C ILE A 107 8.89 10.08 2.09
N SER A 108 8.74 11.26 2.67
CA SER A 108 9.55 12.41 2.30
C SER A 108 11.03 12.17 2.55
N ILE A 109 11.36 11.59 3.70
CA ILE A 109 12.76 11.30 4.03
C ILE A 109 13.34 10.29 3.04
N GLN A 110 12.62 9.23 2.74
CA GLN A 110 13.15 8.18 1.86
C GLN A 110 13.29 8.65 0.41
N LEU A 111 12.43 9.57 -0.04
CA LEU A 111 12.47 10.02 -1.43
C LEU A 111 13.41 11.20 -1.66
N PHE A 112 13.54 12.11 -0.70
CA PHE A 112 14.22 13.38 -0.93
C PHE A 112 15.51 13.56 -0.15
N VAL A 113 15.73 12.83 0.92
CA VAL A 113 16.97 12.90 1.69
C VAL A 113 17.92 11.79 1.23
N LYS A 114 19.15 12.17 0.98
CA LYS A 114 20.17 11.20 0.55
C LYS A 114 21.09 10.79 1.69
#